data_cd9b33955da617d02a4957db2fa078ed
#
_entry.id   cd9b33955da617d02a4957db2fa078ed
#
_cell.length_a   1.000
_cell.length_b   1.000
_cell.length_c   1.000
_cell.angle_alpha   90.00
_cell.angle_beta   90.00
_cell.angle_gamma   90.00
#
_symmetry.space_group_name_H-M   'P 1'
#
loop_
_entity.id
_entity.type
_entity.pdbx_description
1 polymer ?
#
loop_
_entity_poly.entity_id
_entity_poly.type
_entity_poly.pdbx_seq_one_letter_code
_entity_poly.pdbx_strand_id
1 'polypeptide(L)'
;MAYKTLLAVATSTRQLDATVTAAAALAVQMDAHLDLLALGVDRTQLGYSFIGSGAVMLPIDTERAEEDAHAIADAITGAIAEQSPALRWSCETAVTQIGALTDLVAQRASYADLVVLSQPFGPNCGPEAEAVVEAALFEGSAPVLVLPDNGTLVAQPKTIVIAWNQSREAMASVRRALPLLKSAAKVDITVIDPPVYGTERSDPGGLLCQMLVRHGVKAEVSVLARSLPRVSDVLLRHSMDQGADLLVMGAYGHSRLREAILGGATRDILEVAKLPVFMTH
;
A
#
# COMPACT_ATOMS: atom_id res chain seq x y z
N MET A 1 18.04 -6.39 4.95
CA MET A 1 17.33 -7.68 5.14
C MET A 1 16.37 -7.81 3.97
N ALA A 2 16.19 -8.99 3.39
CA ALA A 2 15.15 -9.23 2.37
C ALA A 2 13.80 -9.46 3.08
N TYR A 3 12.70 -9.17 2.42
CA TYR A 3 11.38 -9.59 2.90
C TYR A 3 11.29 -11.12 2.88
N LYS A 4 10.65 -11.71 3.87
CA LYS A 4 10.46 -13.17 3.98
C LYS A 4 8.99 -13.58 4.04
N THR A 5 8.13 -12.67 4.46
CA THR A 5 6.69 -12.86 4.50
C THR A 5 6.00 -11.71 3.79
N LEU A 6 5.30 -12.01 2.71
CA LEU A 6 4.45 -11.07 1.99
C LEU A 6 3.00 -11.43 2.27
N LEU A 7 2.15 -10.45 2.49
CA LEU A 7 0.71 -10.62 2.63
C LEU A 7 0.00 -9.89 1.50
N ALA A 8 -0.97 -10.53 0.85
CA ALA A 8 -1.93 -9.83 0.01
C ALA A 8 -3.34 -10.09 0.53
N VAL A 9 -4.14 -9.03 0.67
CA VAL A 9 -5.53 -9.12 1.13
C VAL A 9 -6.45 -8.73 -0.01
N ALA A 10 -7.41 -9.61 -0.32
CA ALA A 10 -8.42 -9.38 -1.33
C ALA A 10 -9.82 -9.42 -0.70
N THR A 11 -10.59 -8.36 -0.93
CA THR A 11 -12.00 -8.23 -0.50
C THR A 11 -12.97 -8.32 -1.69
N SER A 12 -12.42 -8.48 -2.90
CA SER A 12 -13.19 -8.67 -4.13
C SER A 12 -12.30 -9.33 -5.19
N THR A 13 -12.91 -9.87 -6.25
CA THR A 13 -12.19 -10.40 -7.41
C THR A 13 -11.67 -9.31 -8.35
N ARG A 14 -11.99 -8.05 -8.07
CA ARG A 14 -11.52 -6.91 -8.87
C ARG A 14 -10.01 -6.73 -8.73
N GLN A 15 -9.32 -6.60 -9.87
CA GLN A 15 -7.85 -6.40 -9.94
C GLN A 15 -7.03 -7.50 -9.26
N LEU A 16 -7.68 -8.60 -8.89
CA LEU A 16 -7.07 -9.67 -8.15
C LEU A 16 -5.88 -10.26 -8.91
N ASP A 17 -6.06 -10.57 -10.19
CA ASP A 17 -5.03 -11.17 -11.04
C ASP A 17 -3.75 -10.33 -11.09
N ALA A 18 -3.89 -9.01 -11.29
CA ALA A 18 -2.75 -8.09 -11.32
C ALA A 18 -2.04 -8.02 -9.97
N THR A 19 -2.82 -7.97 -8.86
CA THR A 19 -2.28 -7.91 -7.50
C THR A 19 -1.58 -9.21 -7.12
N VAL A 20 -2.20 -10.35 -7.38
CA VAL A 20 -1.62 -11.68 -7.11
C VAL A 20 -0.37 -11.90 -7.94
N THR A 21 -0.40 -11.58 -9.24
CA THR A 21 0.75 -11.72 -10.14
C THR A 21 1.94 -10.86 -9.66
N ALA A 22 1.67 -9.62 -9.29
CA ALA A 22 2.71 -8.72 -8.79
C ALA A 22 3.30 -9.20 -7.45
N ALA A 23 2.45 -9.62 -6.51
CA ALA A 23 2.87 -10.14 -5.21
C ALA A 23 3.67 -11.45 -5.37
N ALA A 24 3.24 -12.36 -6.26
CA ALA A 24 3.92 -13.60 -6.58
C ALA A 24 5.31 -13.37 -7.19
N ALA A 25 5.41 -12.47 -8.16
CA ALA A 25 6.68 -12.12 -8.77
C ALA A 25 7.67 -11.54 -7.75
N LEU A 26 7.18 -10.66 -6.84
CA LEU A 26 7.98 -10.10 -5.77
C LEU A 26 8.40 -11.17 -4.74
N ALA A 27 7.50 -12.10 -4.38
CA ALA A 27 7.79 -13.19 -3.46
C ALA A 27 8.88 -14.11 -4.00
N VAL A 28 8.80 -14.51 -5.26
CA VAL A 28 9.83 -15.32 -5.93
C VAL A 28 11.17 -14.59 -5.93
N GLN A 29 11.18 -13.31 -6.29
CA GLN A 29 12.41 -12.51 -6.33
C GLN A 29 13.08 -12.37 -4.96
N MET A 30 12.29 -12.19 -3.90
CA MET A 30 12.80 -11.99 -2.53
C MET A 30 13.06 -13.31 -1.79
N ASP A 31 12.78 -14.46 -2.42
CA ASP A 31 12.78 -15.78 -1.75
C ASP A 31 11.90 -15.72 -0.48
N ALA A 32 10.69 -15.18 -0.64
CA ALA A 32 9.70 -14.99 0.41
C ALA A 32 8.55 -15.99 0.29
N HIS A 33 7.78 -16.14 1.38
CA HIS A 33 6.47 -16.80 1.37
C HIS A 33 5.39 -15.76 1.10
N LEU A 34 4.40 -16.08 0.27
CA LEU A 34 3.24 -15.25 -0.02
C LEU A 34 2.01 -15.80 0.69
N ASP A 35 1.52 -15.08 1.69
CA ASP A 35 0.23 -15.33 2.32
C ASP A 35 -0.85 -14.54 1.58
N LEU A 36 -1.93 -15.21 1.20
CA LEU A 36 -3.07 -14.64 0.50
C LEU A 36 -4.30 -14.77 1.39
N LEU A 37 -4.95 -13.66 1.71
CA LEU A 37 -6.17 -13.62 2.50
C LEU A 37 -7.36 -13.29 1.60
N ALA A 38 -8.22 -14.27 1.35
CA ALA A 38 -9.50 -14.11 0.69
C ALA A 38 -10.55 -13.72 1.75
N LEU A 39 -10.95 -12.45 1.78
CA LEU A 39 -11.76 -11.88 2.86
C LEU A 39 -13.17 -11.54 2.39
N GLY A 40 -14.15 -12.32 2.84
CA GLY A 40 -15.57 -12.00 2.73
C GLY A 40 -15.98 -10.99 3.79
N VAL A 41 -16.64 -9.91 3.37
CA VAL A 41 -17.04 -8.84 4.28
C VAL A 41 -18.55 -8.79 4.38
N ASP A 42 -19.07 -9.14 5.57
CA ASP A 42 -20.47 -8.91 5.89
C ASP A 42 -20.70 -7.41 6.13
N ARG A 43 -21.44 -6.81 5.21
CA ARG A 43 -21.78 -5.37 5.22
C ARG A 43 -23.10 -5.09 5.94
N THR A 44 -23.72 -6.10 6.54
CA THR A 44 -24.96 -5.92 7.28
C THR A 44 -24.66 -5.06 8.50
N GLN A 45 -25.10 -3.82 8.48
CA GLN A 45 -25.12 -3.02 9.70
C GLN A 45 -26.21 -3.60 10.61
N LEU A 46 -25.87 -3.93 11.84
CA LEU A 46 -26.82 -4.28 12.88
C LEU A 46 -27.74 -3.08 13.16
N GLY A 47 -28.63 -2.81 12.23
CA GLY A 47 -29.69 -1.81 12.38
C GLY A 47 -30.83 -2.41 13.17
N TYR A 48 -31.04 -1.96 14.38
CA TYR A 48 -32.34 -2.20 15.05
C TYR A 48 -33.40 -1.39 14.32
N SER A 49 -34.14 -2.03 13.40
CA SER A 49 -35.35 -1.45 12.87
C SER A 49 -36.46 -1.67 13.89
N PHE A 50 -36.86 -0.62 14.57
CA PHE A 50 -38.08 -0.63 15.38
C PHE A 50 -39.30 -0.58 14.45
N ILE A 51 -39.86 -1.74 14.13
CA ILE A 51 -41.15 -1.84 13.47
C ILE A 51 -42.18 -2.24 14.52
N GLY A 52 -42.93 -1.27 15.04
CA GLY A 52 -43.90 -1.51 16.11
C GLY A 52 -43.21 -1.79 17.45
N SER A 53 -43.84 -2.57 18.32
CA SER A 53 -43.36 -2.89 19.68
C SER A 53 -42.35 -4.05 19.74
N GLY A 54 -41.76 -4.47 18.61
CA GLY A 54 -40.79 -5.58 18.53
C GLY A 54 -39.52 -5.16 17.82
N ALA A 55 -38.34 -5.51 18.40
CA ALA A 55 -37.07 -5.44 17.71
C ALA A 55 -36.96 -6.63 16.75
N VAL A 56 -36.89 -6.38 15.44
CA VAL A 56 -36.58 -7.41 14.45
C VAL A 56 -35.10 -7.38 14.18
N MET A 57 -34.41 -8.45 14.52
CA MET A 57 -33.01 -8.70 14.09
C MET A 57 -33.05 -8.97 12.60
N LEU A 58 -32.42 -8.10 11.80
CA LEU A 58 -32.17 -8.39 10.38
C LEU A 58 -31.20 -9.57 10.30
N PRO A 59 -31.41 -10.55 9.40
CA PRO A 59 -30.49 -11.66 9.24
C PRO A 59 -29.12 -11.12 8.82
N ILE A 60 -28.09 -11.65 9.47
CA ILE A 60 -26.70 -11.44 9.09
C ILE A 60 -26.52 -12.17 7.75
N ASP A 61 -26.06 -11.47 6.72
CA ASP A 61 -25.84 -12.04 5.38
C ASP A 61 -24.46 -12.76 5.32
N THR A 62 -24.22 -13.63 6.31
CA THR A 62 -22.97 -14.38 6.47
C THR A 62 -22.76 -15.34 5.30
N GLU A 63 -23.84 -15.98 4.80
CA GLU A 63 -23.77 -16.91 3.66
C GLU A 63 -23.19 -16.22 2.43
N ARG A 64 -23.63 -15.01 2.14
CA ARG A 64 -23.11 -14.23 1.01
C ARG A 64 -21.63 -13.83 1.20
N ALA A 65 -21.24 -13.46 2.41
CA ALA A 65 -19.84 -13.15 2.69
C ALA A 65 -18.94 -14.41 2.58
N GLU A 66 -19.45 -15.59 2.95
CA GLU A 66 -18.77 -16.86 2.74
C GLU A 66 -18.64 -17.20 1.24
N GLU A 67 -19.72 -17.01 0.46
CA GLU A 67 -19.68 -17.18 -0.99
C GLU A 67 -18.66 -16.23 -1.65
N ASP A 68 -18.65 -14.96 -1.26
CA ASP A 68 -17.69 -13.97 -1.74
C ASP A 68 -16.24 -14.40 -1.39
N ALA A 69 -15.97 -14.84 -0.17
CA ALA A 69 -14.65 -15.32 0.26
C ALA A 69 -14.18 -16.53 -0.57
N HIS A 70 -15.07 -17.49 -0.83
CA HIS A 70 -14.77 -18.65 -1.65
C HIS A 70 -14.51 -18.27 -3.11
N ALA A 71 -15.33 -17.39 -3.69
CA ALA A 71 -15.11 -16.91 -5.06
C ALA A 71 -13.76 -16.17 -5.21
N ILE A 72 -13.37 -15.41 -4.20
CA ILE A 72 -12.05 -14.76 -4.16
C ILE A 72 -10.94 -15.80 -4.07
N ALA A 73 -11.07 -16.82 -3.23
CA ALA A 73 -10.07 -17.89 -3.07
C ALA A 73 -9.90 -18.72 -4.35
N ASP A 74 -10.99 -19.01 -5.04
CA ASP A 74 -10.96 -19.72 -6.33
C ASP A 74 -10.26 -18.87 -7.40
N ALA A 75 -10.53 -17.58 -7.46
CA ALA A 75 -9.87 -16.66 -8.36
C ALA A 75 -8.36 -16.52 -8.03
N ILE A 76 -7.98 -16.45 -6.75
CA ILE A 76 -6.58 -16.50 -6.29
C ILE A 76 -5.90 -17.77 -6.81
N THR A 77 -6.53 -18.93 -6.60
CA THR A 77 -5.97 -20.23 -7.01
C THR A 77 -5.76 -20.27 -8.53
N GLY A 78 -6.71 -19.73 -9.30
CA GLY A 78 -6.58 -19.60 -10.76
C GLY A 78 -5.39 -18.73 -11.17
N ALA A 79 -5.25 -17.55 -10.57
CA ALA A 79 -4.15 -16.61 -10.85
C ALA A 79 -2.77 -17.20 -10.44
N ILE A 80 -2.71 -17.93 -9.35
CA ILE A 80 -1.47 -18.57 -8.87
C ILE A 80 -1.05 -19.74 -9.77
N ALA A 81 -1.99 -20.49 -10.37
CA ALA A 81 -1.68 -21.62 -11.24
C ALA A 81 -0.81 -21.22 -12.44
N GLU A 82 -0.87 -19.95 -12.84
CA GLU A 82 -0.08 -19.38 -13.95
C GLU A 82 1.30 -18.86 -13.49
N GLN A 83 1.60 -18.90 -12.19
CA GLN A 83 2.84 -18.33 -11.64
C GLN A 83 3.99 -19.36 -11.60
N SER A 84 5.17 -18.88 -11.22
CA SER A 84 6.38 -19.70 -11.12
C SER A 84 6.21 -20.87 -10.15
N PRO A 85 6.67 -22.09 -10.53
CA PRO A 85 6.68 -23.24 -9.61
C PRO A 85 7.56 -23.04 -8.36
N ALA A 86 8.45 -22.05 -8.38
CA ALA A 86 9.30 -21.71 -7.23
C ALA A 86 8.56 -20.88 -6.17
N LEU A 87 7.33 -20.41 -6.47
CA LEU A 87 6.53 -19.64 -5.52
C LEU A 87 6.11 -20.50 -4.33
N ARG A 88 6.41 -20.03 -3.13
CA ARG A 88 5.88 -20.59 -1.88
C ARG A 88 4.72 -19.70 -1.45
N TRP A 89 3.55 -20.29 -1.30
CA TRP A 89 2.36 -19.55 -0.97
C TRP A 89 1.36 -20.35 -0.13
N SER A 90 0.47 -19.63 0.53
CA SER A 90 -0.72 -20.17 1.20
C SER A 90 -1.90 -19.24 0.93
N CYS A 91 -3.11 -19.80 0.95
CA CYS A 91 -4.35 -19.03 0.86
C CYS A 91 -5.27 -19.40 2.01
N GLU A 92 -5.75 -18.41 2.71
CA GLU A 92 -6.72 -18.54 3.79
C GLU A 92 -8.01 -17.79 3.39
N THR A 93 -9.17 -18.42 3.65
CA THR A 93 -10.46 -17.76 3.58
C THR A 93 -10.89 -17.31 4.97
N ALA A 94 -11.36 -16.07 5.07
CA ALA A 94 -11.95 -15.56 6.30
C ALA A 94 -13.22 -14.75 6.01
N VAL A 95 -14.12 -14.72 6.97
CA VAL A 95 -15.32 -13.86 6.93
C VAL A 95 -15.29 -12.95 8.14
N THR A 96 -15.60 -11.69 7.93
CA THR A 96 -15.65 -10.70 9.00
C THR A 96 -16.78 -9.71 8.80
N GLN A 97 -17.30 -9.18 9.90
CA GLN A 97 -18.18 -8.01 9.84
C GLN A 97 -17.36 -6.76 9.52
N ILE A 98 -17.97 -5.79 8.85
CA ILE A 98 -17.29 -4.53 8.48
C ILE A 98 -16.66 -3.84 9.70
N GLY A 99 -17.26 -3.93 10.89
CA GLY A 99 -16.73 -3.33 12.12
C GLY A 99 -15.54 -4.05 12.72
N ALA A 100 -15.28 -5.31 12.38
CA ALA A 100 -14.13 -6.12 12.86
C ALA A 100 -13.05 -6.32 11.78
N LEU A 101 -13.25 -5.77 10.59
CA LEU A 101 -12.33 -5.88 9.48
C LEU A 101 -10.94 -5.33 9.82
N THR A 102 -10.89 -4.17 10.46
CA THR A 102 -9.65 -3.51 10.85
C THR A 102 -8.80 -4.39 11.76
N ASP A 103 -9.40 -4.99 12.79
CA ASP A 103 -8.68 -5.85 13.74
C ASP A 103 -8.12 -7.10 13.06
N LEU A 104 -8.91 -7.74 12.19
CA LEU A 104 -8.47 -8.94 11.46
C LEU A 104 -7.30 -8.64 10.52
N VAL A 105 -7.43 -7.59 9.70
CA VAL A 105 -6.38 -7.20 8.76
C VAL A 105 -5.12 -6.76 9.50
N ALA A 106 -5.25 -5.95 10.54
CA ALA A 106 -4.12 -5.49 11.36
C ALA A 106 -3.37 -6.67 11.99
N GLN A 107 -4.10 -7.64 12.52
CA GLN A 107 -3.50 -8.85 13.08
C GLN A 107 -2.66 -9.59 12.04
N ARG A 108 -3.16 -9.80 10.82
CA ARG A 108 -2.42 -10.49 9.75
C ARG A 108 -1.24 -9.66 9.27
N ALA A 109 -1.45 -8.36 9.06
CA ALA A 109 -0.43 -7.43 8.58
C ALA A 109 0.77 -7.32 9.53
N SER A 110 0.56 -7.41 10.86
CA SER A 110 1.64 -7.30 11.86
C SER A 110 2.70 -8.41 11.76
N TYR A 111 2.40 -9.54 11.10
CA TYR A 111 3.34 -10.63 10.86
C TYR A 111 3.97 -10.58 9.47
N ALA A 112 3.58 -9.63 8.62
CA ALA A 112 4.12 -9.50 7.27
C ALA A 112 5.27 -8.47 7.22
N ASP A 113 6.29 -8.77 6.43
CA ASP A 113 7.35 -7.80 6.13
C ASP A 113 6.88 -6.75 5.12
N LEU A 114 5.89 -7.10 4.30
CA LEU A 114 5.26 -6.21 3.31
C LEU A 114 3.85 -6.69 2.98
N VAL A 115 2.89 -5.77 2.98
CA VAL A 115 1.52 -6.02 2.54
C VAL A 115 1.34 -5.46 1.13
N VAL A 116 0.82 -6.26 0.20
CA VAL A 116 0.58 -5.87 -1.20
C VAL A 116 -0.92 -5.76 -1.42
N LEU A 117 -1.38 -4.58 -1.82
CA LEU A 117 -2.80 -4.26 -1.97
C LEU A 117 -3.07 -3.61 -3.33
N SER A 118 -4.29 -3.77 -3.84
CA SER A 118 -4.78 -2.98 -4.96
C SER A 118 -5.11 -1.55 -4.51
N GLN A 119 -5.19 -0.64 -5.47
CA GLN A 119 -5.59 0.75 -5.24
C GLN A 119 -6.96 0.81 -4.56
N PRO A 120 -7.09 1.54 -3.41
CA PRO A 120 -8.31 1.54 -2.62
C PRO A 120 -9.39 2.49 -3.14
N PHE A 121 -9.05 3.37 -4.09
CA PHE A 121 -9.94 4.38 -4.65
C PHE A 121 -10.25 4.09 -6.12
N GLY A 122 -11.40 4.58 -6.56
CA GLY A 122 -11.84 4.46 -7.95
C GLY A 122 -13.27 3.93 -8.09
N PRO A 123 -13.83 3.92 -9.31
CA PRO A 123 -15.17 3.40 -9.54
C PRO A 123 -15.21 1.91 -9.15
N ASN A 124 -16.21 1.54 -8.37
CA ASN A 124 -16.44 0.18 -7.84
C ASN A 124 -15.47 -0.28 -6.73
N CYS A 125 -14.72 0.58 -6.07
CA CYS A 125 -14.08 0.28 -4.80
C CYS A 125 -15.13 0.37 -3.68
N GLY A 126 -15.22 -0.69 -2.86
CA GLY A 126 -16.02 -0.65 -1.63
C GLY A 126 -15.30 0.12 -0.52
N PRO A 127 -16.03 0.53 0.53
CA PRO A 127 -15.42 1.23 1.67
C PRO A 127 -14.38 0.37 2.42
N GLU A 128 -14.46 -0.94 2.27
CA GLU A 128 -13.51 -1.90 2.84
C GLU A 128 -12.10 -1.75 2.26
N ALA A 129 -11.95 -1.33 0.99
CA ALA A 129 -10.64 -1.22 0.37
C ALA A 129 -9.74 -0.16 1.05
N GLU A 130 -10.31 1.00 1.41
CA GLU A 130 -9.62 2.03 2.19
C GLU A 130 -9.32 1.53 3.60
N ALA A 131 -10.29 0.88 4.25
CA ALA A 131 -10.14 0.34 5.59
C ALA A 131 -9.04 -0.74 5.68
N VAL A 132 -8.86 -1.58 4.66
CA VAL A 132 -7.77 -2.57 4.58
C VAL A 132 -6.41 -1.89 4.53
N VAL A 133 -6.24 -0.86 3.69
CA VAL A 133 -4.98 -0.10 3.61
C VAL A 133 -4.65 0.58 4.94
N GLU A 134 -5.65 1.23 5.55
CA GLU A 134 -5.48 1.89 6.84
C GLU A 134 -5.15 0.90 7.96
N ALA A 135 -5.87 -0.22 8.04
CA ALA A 135 -5.61 -1.25 9.04
C ALA A 135 -4.19 -1.81 8.96
N ALA A 136 -3.70 -2.09 7.74
CA ALA A 136 -2.34 -2.57 7.54
C ALA A 136 -1.29 -1.53 7.96
N LEU A 137 -1.48 -0.25 7.61
CA LEU A 137 -0.54 0.83 7.89
C LEU A 137 -0.50 1.21 9.37
N PHE A 138 -1.67 1.42 10.00
CA PHE A 138 -1.75 2.01 11.33
C PHE A 138 -1.73 0.96 12.44
N GLU A 139 -2.71 0.10 12.47
CA GLU A 139 -2.86 -0.91 13.52
C GLU A 139 -1.88 -2.07 13.30
N GLY A 140 -1.67 -2.50 12.04
CA GLY A 140 -0.72 -3.54 11.68
C GLY A 140 0.74 -3.07 11.66
N SER A 141 0.98 -1.75 11.59
CA SER A 141 2.32 -1.12 11.50
C SER A 141 3.21 -1.76 10.41
N ALA A 142 2.57 -2.28 9.36
CA ALA A 142 3.24 -2.92 8.24
C ALA A 142 3.53 -1.93 7.10
N PRO A 143 4.62 -2.11 6.36
CA PRO A 143 4.77 -1.42 5.10
C PRO A 143 3.74 -1.94 4.10
N VAL A 144 3.18 -1.03 3.31
CA VAL A 144 2.17 -1.35 2.29
C VAL A 144 2.67 -0.93 0.92
N LEU A 145 2.51 -1.83 -0.04
CA LEU A 145 2.71 -1.58 -1.46
C LEU A 145 1.34 -1.57 -2.14
N VAL A 146 0.92 -0.40 -2.59
CA VAL A 146 -0.35 -0.22 -3.31
C VAL A 146 -0.09 -0.23 -4.81
N LEU A 147 -0.80 -1.10 -5.51
CA LEU A 147 -0.71 -1.26 -6.97
C LEU A 147 -1.84 -0.46 -7.64
N PRO A 148 -1.55 0.37 -8.64
CA PRO A 148 -2.57 1.09 -9.39
C PRO A 148 -3.39 0.16 -10.28
N ASP A 149 -4.61 0.58 -10.62
CA ASP A 149 -5.59 -0.21 -11.38
C ASP A 149 -5.06 -0.81 -12.69
N ASN A 150 -4.23 -0.07 -13.40
CA ASN A 150 -3.67 -0.48 -14.69
C ASN A 150 -2.13 -0.56 -14.65
N GLY A 151 -1.56 -0.58 -13.45
CA GLY A 151 -0.12 -0.61 -13.26
C GLY A 151 0.41 -2.02 -13.09
N THR A 152 1.53 -2.28 -13.73
CA THR A 152 2.31 -3.49 -13.49
C THR A 152 3.40 -3.17 -12.49
N LEU A 153 3.55 -4.01 -11.47
CA LEU A 153 4.73 -3.95 -10.63
C LEU A 153 5.91 -4.53 -11.41
N VAL A 154 6.93 -3.73 -11.60
CA VAL A 154 8.23 -4.24 -12.01
C VAL A 154 8.87 -4.86 -10.76
N ALA A 155 9.01 -6.18 -10.72
CA ALA A 155 9.57 -6.89 -9.56
C ALA A 155 10.96 -6.36 -9.17
N GLN A 156 11.74 -5.90 -10.15
CA GLN A 156 13.00 -5.17 -9.95
C GLN A 156 12.88 -3.74 -10.49
N PRO A 157 12.38 -2.78 -9.70
CA PRO A 157 12.29 -1.41 -10.14
C PRO A 157 13.67 -0.85 -10.46
N LYS A 158 13.80 -0.23 -11.64
CA LYS A 158 15.05 0.37 -12.10
C LYS A 158 15.21 1.78 -11.56
N THR A 159 14.15 2.55 -11.56
CA THR A 159 14.11 3.93 -11.06
C THR A 159 13.07 4.04 -9.95
N ILE A 160 13.52 4.48 -8.78
CA ILE A 160 12.66 4.69 -7.62
C ILE A 160 12.71 6.16 -7.22
N VAL A 161 11.56 6.79 -7.05
CA VAL A 161 11.42 8.13 -6.48
C VAL A 161 11.07 8.01 -5.00
N ILE A 162 11.78 8.75 -4.15
CA ILE A 162 11.50 8.89 -2.72
C ILE A 162 10.93 10.29 -2.47
N ALA A 163 9.69 10.38 -2.00
CA ALA A 163 9.13 11.63 -1.50
C ALA A 163 9.68 11.95 -0.12
N TRP A 164 10.61 12.90 -0.05
CA TRP A 164 11.31 13.23 1.18
C TRP A 164 10.88 14.58 1.76
N ASN A 165 10.33 14.55 2.97
CA ASN A 165 9.90 15.72 3.73
C ASN A 165 10.46 15.76 5.16
N GLN A 166 11.47 14.95 5.46
CA GLN A 166 12.10 14.82 6.79
C GLN A 166 11.19 14.28 7.89
N SER A 167 9.99 13.78 7.56
CA SER A 167 9.10 13.20 8.55
C SER A 167 9.58 11.83 9.03
N ARG A 168 9.06 11.38 10.16
CA ARG A 168 9.35 10.05 10.72
C ARG A 168 8.81 8.95 9.81
N GLU A 169 7.64 9.17 9.24
CA GLU A 169 6.96 8.26 8.33
C GLU A 169 7.76 8.11 7.01
N ALA A 170 8.28 9.21 6.46
CA ALA A 170 9.15 9.17 5.29
C ALA A 170 10.44 8.38 5.59
N MET A 171 11.06 8.60 6.75
CA MET A 171 12.25 7.85 7.17
C MET A 171 11.92 6.36 7.42
N ALA A 172 10.77 6.04 8.01
CA ALA A 172 10.32 4.67 8.20
C ALA A 172 10.15 3.97 6.87
N SER A 173 9.48 4.62 5.89
CA SER A 173 9.29 4.09 4.54
C SER A 173 10.63 3.82 3.83
N VAL A 174 11.57 4.75 3.89
CA VAL A 174 12.91 4.55 3.31
C VAL A 174 13.61 3.34 3.92
N ARG A 175 13.59 3.21 5.25
CA ARG A 175 14.23 2.07 5.93
C ARG A 175 13.58 0.73 5.59
N ARG A 176 12.26 0.69 5.50
CA ARG A 176 11.52 -0.51 5.13
C ARG A 176 11.67 -0.86 3.65
N ALA A 177 11.83 0.15 2.77
CA ALA A 177 12.03 -0.04 1.34
C ALA A 177 13.49 -0.41 0.96
N LEU A 178 14.45 -0.44 1.87
CA LEU A 178 15.86 -0.72 1.57
C LEU A 178 16.09 -1.95 0.69
N PRO A 179 15.36 -3.08 0.81
CA PRO A 179 15.53 -4.22 -0.09
C PRO A 179 15.29 -3.85 -1.56
N LEU A 180 14.27 -3.04 -1.84
CA LEU A 180 13.93 -2.55 -3.18
C LEU A 180 14.91 -1.47 -3.65
N LEU A 181 15.24 -0.51 -2.77
CA LEU A 181 16.16 0.58 -3.08
C LEU A 181 17.57 0.08 -3.46
N LYS A 182 18.03 -1.00 -2.82
CA LYS A 182 19.35 -1.60 -3.12
C LYS A 182 19.41 -2.27 -4.49
N SER A 183 18.29 -2.77 -4.99
CA SER A 183 18.21 -3.42 -6.30
C SER A 183 18.02 -2.44 -7.45
N ALA A 184 17.65 -1.19 -7.15
CA ALA A 184 17.40 -0.17 -8.15
C ALA A 184 18.68 0.30 -8.85
N ALA A 185 18.54 0.64 -10.14
CA ALA A 185 19.63 1.25 -10.91
C ALA A 185 19.83 2.72 -10.53
N LYS A 186 18.72 3.40 -10.16
CA LYS A 186 18.68 4.81 -9.78
C LYS A 186 17.64 5.05 -8.68
N VAL A 187 17.98 5.85 -7.68
CA VAL A 187 17.07 6.32 -6.63
C VAL A 187 17.12 7.84 -6.57
N ASP A 188 15.99 8.48 -6.81
CA ASP A 188 15.86 9.94 -6.75
C ASP A 188 15.17 10.35 -5.43
N ILE A 189 15.89 11.10 -4.60
CA ILE A 189 15.37 11.69 -3.37
C ILE A 189 14.77 13.04 -3.74
N THR A 190 13.45 13.09 -3.85
CA THR A 190 12.71 14.29 -4.26
C THR A 190 12.30 15.12 -3.04
N VAL A 191 12.81 16.34 -2.95
CA VAL A 191 12.45 17.35 -1.94
C VAL A 191 11.68 18.45 -2.61
N ILE A 192 10.46 18.71 -2.18
CA ILE A 192 9.60 19.77 -2.75
C ILE A 192 9.51 20.92 -1.75
N ASP A 193 9.88 22.11 -2.22
CA ASP A 193 9.79 23.37 -1.47
C ASP A 193 10.37 23.28 -0.06
N PRO A 194 11.69 22.95 0.07
CA PRO A 194 12.31 22.75 1.37
C PRO A 194 12.23 24.03 2.21
N PRO A 195 12.08 23.91 3.55
CA PRO A 195 11.96 25.07 4.42
C PRO A 195 13.19 25.98 4.31
N VAL A 196 12.97 27.29 4.20
CA VAL A 196 14.01 28.32 4.10
C VAL A 196 14.88 28.37 5.37
N TYR A 197 14.33 27.91 6.50
CA TYR A 197 15.01 27.86 7.79
C TYR A 197 15.01 26.41 8.30
N GLY A 198 16.17 25.87 8.69
CA GLY A 198 16.30 24.51 9.18
C GLY A 198 17.74 24.00 9.09
N THR A 199 18.01 22.85 9.71
CA THR A 199 19.34 22.23 9.78
C THR A 199 19.84 21.72 8.42
N GLU A 200 18.94 21.35 7.50
CA GLU A 200 19.27 20.86 6.15
C GLU A 200 19.06 21.94 5.06
N ARG A 201 19.02 23.22 5.45
CA ARG A 201 18.79 24.33 4.51
C ARG A 201 19.77 24.35 3.32
N SER A 202 21.04 24.10 3.59
CA SER A 202 22.09 24.17 2.56
C SER A 202 22.24 22.90 1.72
N ASP A 203 21.67 21.78 2.20
CA ASP A 203 21.76 20.46 1.56
C ASP A 203 20.49 19.64 1.85
N PRO A 204 19.33 20.02 1.28
CA PRO A 204 18.09 19.32 1.50
C PRO A 204 18.16 17.86 1.00
N GLY A 205 17.98 16.89 1.90
CA GLY A 205 18.07 15.47 1.57
C GLY A 205 19.48 14.89 1.53
N GLY A 206 20.52 15.68 1.76
CA GLY A 206 21.90 15.21 1.71
C GLY A 206 22.24 14.15 2.75
N LEU A 207 21.74 14.30 3.99
CA LEU A 207 21.92 13.29 5.03
C LEU A 207 21.25 11.96 4.65
N LEU A 208 20.05 12.00 4.05
CA LEU A 208 19.40 10.79 3.55
C LEU A 208 20.19 10.17 2.39
N CYS A 209 20.65 10.97 1.44
CA CYS A 209 21.49 10.50 0.34
C CYS A 209 22.74 9.81 0.86
N GLN A 210 23.44 10.42 1.80
CA GLN A 210 24.64 9.84 2.43
C GLN A 210 24.31 8.50 3.13
N MET A 211 23.19 8.41 3.85
CA MET A 211 22.73 7.17 4.48
C MET A 211 22.50 6.08 3.40
N LEU A 212 21.78 6.39 2.34
CA LEU A 212 21.47 5.45 1.27
C LEU A 212 22.72 4.97 0.54
N VAL A 213 23.66 5.86 0.23
CA VAL A 213 24.95 5.51 -0.38
C VAL A 213 25.74 4.54 0.50
N ARG A 214 25.75 4.74 1.83
CA ARG A 214 26.38 3.81 2.79
C ARG A 214 25.72 2.42 2.80
N HIS A 215 24.45 2.34 2.40
CA HIS A 215 23.74 1.07 2.20
C HIS A 215 23.96 0.46 0.80
N GLY A 216 24.75 1.11 -0.06
CA GLY A 216 25.03 0.66 -1.42
C GLY A 216 23.96 1.07 -2.44
N VAL A 217 23.08 2.01 -2.10
CA VAL A 217 22.04 2.55 -2.99
C VAL A 217 22.64 3.64 -3.88
N LYS A 218 22.31 3.64 -5.17
CA LYS A 218 22.69 4.70 -6.12
C LYS A 218 21.69 5.85 -6.04
N ALA A 219 21.89 6.74 -5.08
CA ALA A 219 20.97 7.82 -4.76
C ALA A 219 21.47 9.17 -5.26
N GLU A 220 20.55 9.99 -5.75
CA GLU A 220 20.75 11.40 -6.06
C GLU A 220 19.61 12.23 -5.44
N VAL A 221 19.78 13.55 -5.35
CA VAL A 221 18.78 14.45 -4.76
C VAL A 221 18.26 15.41 -5.82
N SER A 222 16.93 15.50 -5.93
CA SER A 222 16.20 16.45 -6.74
C SER A 222 15.46 17.44 -5.84
N VAL A 223 15.81 18.73 -5.92
CA VAL A 223 15.10 19.79 -5.20
C VAL A 223 14.17 20.52 -6.16
N LEU A 224 12.88 20.48 -5.89
CA LEU A 224 11.85 21.03 -6.77
C LEU A 224 11.11 22.19 -6.10
N ALA A 225 10.75 23.19 -6.89
CA ALA A 225 9.79 24.20 -6.47
C ALA A 225 8.36 23.64 -6.57
N ARG A 226 7.48 24.07 -5.68
CA ARG A 226 6.05 23.74 -5.73
C ARG A 226 5.38 24.53 -6.87
N SER A 227 5.50 24.00 -8.09
CA SER A 227 4.97 24.60 -9.31
C SER A 227 3.48 24.33 -9.57
N LEU A 228 2.86 23.43 -8.77
CA LEU A 228 1.44 23.06 -8.87
C LEU A 228 0.74 23.27 -7.50
N PRO A 229 -0.60 23.40 -7.48
CA PRO A 229 -1.34 23.65 -6.25
C PRO A 229 -1.14 22.57 -5.18
N ARG A 230 -1.08 21.28 -5.59
CA ARG A 230 -0.88 20.15 -4.68
C ARG A 230 0.53 19.58 -4.82
N VAL A 231 1.13 19.24 -3.69
CA VAL A 231 2.45 18.57 -3.64
C VAL A 231 2.39 17.20 -4.33
N SER A 232 1.26 16.50 -4.19
CA SER A 232 0.99 15.23 -4.88
C SER A 232 1.12 15.35 -6.40
N ASP A 233 0.61 16.42 -7.00
CA ASP A 233 0.68 16.63 -8.45
C ASP A 233 2.12 16.88 -8.92
N VAL A 234 2.91 17.65 -8.14
CA VAL A 234 4.34 17.90 -8.43
C VAL A 234 5.10 16.58 -8.36
N LEU A 235 4.85 15.78 -7.32
CA LEU A 235 5.54 14.51 -7.07
C LEU A 235 5.23 13.48 -8.17
N LEU A 236 3.96 13.30 -8.51
CA LEU A 236 3.55 12.36 -9.56
C LEU A 236 4.08 12.76 -10.93
N ARG A 237 4.03 14.06 -11.26
CA ARG A 237 4.62 14.57 -12.50
C ARG A 237 6.12 14.28 -12.55
N HIS A 238 6.85 14.61 -11.48
CA HIS A 238 8.29 14.33 -11.41
C HIS A 238 8.58 12.83 -11.54
N SER A 239 7.81 11.97 -10.86
CA SER A 239 7.93 10.53 -10.99
C SER A 239 7.77 10.05 -12.44
N MET A 240 6.81 10.62 -13.17
CA MET A 240 6.61 10.33 -14.60
C MET A 240 7.80 10.85 -15.45
N ASP A 241 8.27 12.07 -15.21
CA ASP A 241 9.39 12.67 -15.93
C ASP A 241 10.70 11.88 -15.73
N GLN A 242 10.88 11.28 -14.54
CA GLN A 242 12.01 10.38 -14.23
C GLN A 242 11.83 8.95 -14.75
N GLY A 243 10.65 8.59 -15.28
CA GLY A 243 10.33 7.21 -15.64
C GLY A 243 10.38 6.26 -14.45
N ALA A 244 9.86 6.71 -13.30
CA ALA A 244 9.90 5.92 -12.08
C ALA A 244 8.98 4.69 -12.13
N ASP A 245 9.51 3.56 -11.69
CA ASP A 245 8.78 2.28 -11.56
C ASP A 245 8.10 2.14 -10.19
N LEU A 246 8.54 2.93 -9.20
CA LEU A 246 8.06 2.88 -7.82
C LEU A 246 8.19 4.25 -7.16
N LEU A 247 7.16 4.65 -6.43
CA LEU A 247 7.19 5.79 -5.50
C LEU A 247 7.27 5.28 -4.06
N VAL A 248 8.24 5.78 -3.29
CA VAL A 248 8.37 5.52 -1.84
C VAL A 248 8.03 6.78 -1.08
N MET A 249 7.10 6.73 -0.14
CA MET A 249 6.66 7.90 0.63
C MET A 249 6.22 7.52 2.05
N GLY A 250 6.25 8.48 2.96
CA GLY A 250 5.56 8.37 4.24
C GLY A 250 4.05 8.50 4.06
N ALA A 251 3.29 7.75 4.82
CA ALA A 251 1.83 7.83 4.81
C ALA A 251 1.34 8.64 6.01
N TYR A 252 0.40 9.57 5.78
CA TYR A 252 -0.38 10.25 6.83
C TYR A 252 0.46 10.92 7.93
N GLY A 253 1.52 11.66 7.59
CA GLY A 253 2.41 12.34 8.53
C GLY A 253 1.80 13.51 9.34
N HIS A 254 0.55 13.89 9.04
CA HIS A 254 -0.25 14.82 9.81
C HIS A 254 -1.44 14.10 10.43
N SER A 255 -1.92 14.54 11.61
CA SER A 255 -2.99 13.84 12.34
C SER A 255 -4.18 13.48 11.42
N ARG A 256 -4.70 12.25 11.52
CA ARG A 256 -5.88 11.74 10.79
C ARG A 256 -7.04 12.75 10.67
N LEU A 257 -7.26 13.55 11.72
CA LEU A 257 -8.29 14.60 11.76
C LEU A 257 -8.06 15.73 10.73
N ARG A 258 -6.81 16.08 10.43
CA ARG A 258 -6.50 17.14 9.44
C ARG A 258 -6.67 16.63 8.00
N GLU A 259 -6.32 15.38 7.73
CA GLU A 259 -6.40 14.79 6.38
C GLU A 259 -7.82 14.44 5.97
N ALA A 260 -8.65 13.99 6.90
CA ALA A 260 -10.08 13.77 6.67
C ALA A 260 -10.85 15.04 6.29
N ILE A 261 -10.35 16.22 6.72
CA ILE A 261 -11.00 17.51 6.45
C ILE A 261 -10.42 18.21 5.21
N LEU A 262 -9.14 17.97 4.85
CA LEU A 262 -8.40 18.78 3.86
C LEU A 262 -7.87 18.01 2.64
N GLY A 263 -8.14 16.68 2.50
CA GLY A 263 -7.62 15.87 1.41
C GLY A 263 -6.09 15.79 1.47
N GLY A 264 -5.54 14.82 2.19
CA GLY A 264 -4.09 14.67 2.38
C GLY A 264 -3.36 14.17 1.13
N ALA A 265 -2.08 14.53 1.00
CA ALA A 265 -1.24 14.11 -0.12
C ALA A 265 -1.23 12.58 -0.33
N THR A 266 -1.36 11.80 0.73
CA THR A 266 -1.45 10.33 0.66
C THR A 266 -2.69 9.89 -0.08
N ARG A 267 -3.86 10.42 0.28
CA ARG A 267 -5.12 10.10 -0.40
C ARG A 267 -5.08 10.55 -1.86
N ASP A 268 -4.66 11.80 -2.12
CA ASP A 268 -4.53 12.33 -3.48
C ASP A 268 -3.64 11.42 -4.36
N ILE A 269 -2.51 10.94 -3.82
CA ILE A 269 -1.61 10.04 -4.55
C ILE A 269 -2.28 8.69 -4.79
N LEU A 270 -2.86 8.07 -3.76
CA LEU A 270 -3.53 6.78 -3.90
C LEU A 270 -4.72 6.80 -4.85
N GLU A 271 -5.37 7.94 -5.03
CA GLU A 271 -6.50 8.10 -5.94
C GLU A 271 -6.08 8.17 -7.42
N VAL A 272 -4.91 8.77 -7.71
CA VAL A 272 -4.54 9.10 -9.10
C VAL A 272 -3.20 8.51 -9.56
N ALA A 273 -2.42 7.88 -8.69
CA ALA A 273 -1.12 7.30 -9.05
C ALA A 273 -1.28 6.21 -10.11
N LYS A 274 -0.39 6.24 -11.12
CA LYS A 274 -0.32 5.24 -12.19
C LYS A 274 0.90 4.33 -12.06
N LEU A 275 1.65 4.48 -10.98
CA LEU A 275 2.79 3.65 -10.61
C LEU A 275 2.57 3.09 -9.20
N PRO A 276 3.18 1.96 -8.86
CA PRO A 276 3.14 1.41 -7.51
C PRO A 276 3.63 2.41 -6.46
N VAL A 277 2.97 2.42 -5.29
CA VAL A 277 3.31 3.31 -4.18
C VAL A 277 3.63 2.48 -2.95
N PHE A 278 4.86 2.59 -2.45
CA PHE A 278 5.31 1.97 -1.20
C PHE A 278 5.22 2.98 -0.08
N MET A 279 4.59 2.61 1.02
CA MET A 279 4.42 3.52 2.16
C MET A 279 4.46 2.81 3.50
N THR A 280 4.79 3.58 4.55
CA THR A 280 4.64 3.21 5.97
C THR A 280 4.13 4.41 6.75
N HIS A 281 3.57 4.13 7.89
CA HIS A 281 3.21 5.15 8.88
C HIS A 281 4.16 5.11 10.07
#